data_c4847a6c96e1cd38aa81b8ebfe7bca1f
#
_entry.id   c4847a6c96e1cd38aa81b8ebfe7bca1f
#
_cell.length_a   1.000
_cell.length_b   1.000
_cell.length_c   1.000
_cell.angle_alpha   90.00
_cell.angle_beta   90.00
_cell.angle_gamma   90.00
#
_symmetry.space_group_name_H-M   'P 1'
#
loop_
_entity.id
_entity.type
_entity.pdbx_description
1 polymer ?
#
loop_
_entity_poly.entity_id
_entity_poly.type
_entity_poly.pdbx_seq_one_letter_code
_entity_poly.pdbx_strand_id
1 'polypeptide(L)'
;MTRIAIFDSQITGISGDMILSSLIDAGANKNKVINAINACQDFLKGSKITATSFLKTTLNGISATIFQFEYKDTIHNRKGMDMYRSLESCCNAVDLEQRSKTFVLESMKTLIEAEAAVHGEEFGSVRLHEASSVDTFADLIGCATALQDLRLFGSRIFSTKIAIGSGTLSFSHGIVPNPSNAILEIFKNRPFTLVGGQGHGELTTPTGAAMLVNLTSESINHYPDFTPERTGYGAGRQKFDHVANILRLVIGKSSLFNETNTDNVFVIETNVDDISGEIVGNLIEELVQLKLKDVTVIPVLSKKNRPAYLIRVISDHTQLSSVLDTLFKESGTGGIRVHEMQRYVIPRSGITISLDIQGSHFKVRAKITKDSTGKIITTKPEFEDVKVIASSIGIPLKTAMELANAAITQKVKRDWN
;
A
#
# COMPACT_ATOMS: atom_id res chain seq x y z
N MET A 1 -17.05 12.09 4.06
CA MET A 1 -15.78 12.38 3.36
C MET A 1 -14.63 11.79 4.16
N THR A 2 -13.85 10.92 3.55
CA THR A 2 -12.70 10.29 4.19
C THR A 2 -11.50 11.23 4.15
N ARG A 3 -10.81 11.37 5.28
CA ARG A 3 -9.57 12.13 5.35
C ARG A 3 -8.45 11.34 4.70
N ILE A 4 -7.66 11.99 3.86
CA ILE A 4 -6.52 11.40 3.16
C ILE A 4 -5.24 12.20 3.41
N ALA A 5 -4.10 11.53 3.32
CA ALA A 5 -2.79 12.14 3.32
C ALA A 5 -1.94 11.52 2.19
N ILE A 6 -1.16 12.33 1.49
CA ILE A 6 -0.33 11.88 0.36
C ILE A 6 1.09 12.36 0.61
N PHE A 7 2.04 11.43 0.71
CA PHE A 7 3.47 11.71 0.69
C PHE A 7 3.97 11.65 -0.76
N ASP A 8 4.36 12.79 -1.30
CA ASP A 8 4.83 12.92 -2.69
C ASP A 8 6.35 12.85 -2.75
N SER A 9 6.85 11.66 -2.98
CA SER A 9 8.27 11.28 -2.98
C SER A 9 8.86 11.05 -4.38
N GLN A 10 8.13 11.41 -5.45
CA GLN A 10 8.48 11.02 -6.82
C GLN A 10 9.66 11.79 -7.45
N ILE A 11 10.14 12.85 -6.82
CA ILE A 11 11.24 13.69 -7.38
C ILE A 11 12.54 13.48 -6.62
N THR A 12 12.51 13.68 -5.30
CA THR A 12 13.70 13.66 -4.44
C THR A 12 13.66 12.59 -3.35
N GLY A 13 12.75 11.62 -3.48
CA GLY A 13 12.67 10.51 -2.57
C GLY A 13 12.08 10.87 -1.20
N ILE A 14 12.50 10.14 -0.17
CA ILE A 14 11.94 10.23 1.17
C ILE A 14 12.96 9.82 2.23
N SER A 15 13.07 10.61 3.29
CA SER A 15 13.87 10.29 4.48
C SER A 15 13.07 10.58 5.74
N GLY A 16 13.53 10.07 6.88
CA GLY A 16 12.84 10.24 8.14
C GLY A 16 12.69 11.70 8.54
N ASP A 17 13.76 12.47 8.44
CA ASP A 17 13.77 13.90 8.72
C ASP A 17 12.88 14.71 7.78
N MET A 18 12.74 14.30 6.50
CA MET A 18 11.84 14.94 5.54
C MET A 18 10.37 14.64 5.86
N ILE A 19 10.04 13.40 6.25
CA ILE A 19 8.69 13.05 6.73
C ILE A 19 8.35 13.91 7.95
N LEU A 20 9.21 13.90 8.95
CA LEU A 20 9.04 14.65 10.19
C LEU A 20 8.84 16.14 9.93
N SER A 21 9.72 16.73 9.12
CA SER A 21 9.67 18.14 8.75
C SER A 21 8.38 18.50 8.00
N SER A 22 7.91 17.64 7.09
CA SER A 22 6.66 17.86 6.35
C SER A 22 5.43 17.82 7.26
N LEU A 23 5.44 16.97 8.28
CA LEU A 23 4.37 16.89 9.28
C LEU A 23 4.34 18.14 10.17
N ILE A 24 5.50 18.64 10.60
CA ILE A 24 5.59 19.91 11.34
C ILE A 24 5.13 21.07 10.47
N ASP A 25 5.53 21.11 9.21
CA ASP A 25 5.13 22.15 8.26
C ASP A 25 3.61 22.15 8.00
N ALA A 26 3.00 20.98 8.00
CA ALA A 26 1.54 20.80 7.88
C ALA A 26 0.78 21.14 9.17
N GLY A 27 1.47 21.51 10.26
CA GLY A 27 0.86 22.03 11.47
C GLY A 27 0.81 21.08 12.67
N ALA A 28 1.68 20.03 12.70
CA ALA A 28 1.87 19.25 13.92
C ALA A 28 2.50 20.10 15.04
N ASN A 29 2.15 19.78 16.28
CA ASN A 29 2.63 20.52 17.44
C ASN A 29 4.14 20.31 17.65
N LYS A 30 4.92 21.32 17.26
CA LYS A 30 6.38 21.35 17.34
C LYS A 30 6.92 21.02 18.74
N ASN A 31 6.32 21.57 19.79
CA ASN A 31 6.82 21.38 21.15
C ASN A 31 6.59 19.96 21.66
N LYS A 32 5.42 19.36 21.36
CA LYS A 32 5.16 17.95 21.67
C LYS A 32 6.19 17.04 21.01
N VAL A 33 6.46 17.27 19.72
CA VAL A 33 7.40 16.48 18.94
C VAL A 33 8.83 16.62 19.48
N ILE A 34 9.30 17.86 19.77
CA ILE A 34 10.63 18.09 20.35
C ILE A 34 10.76 17.39 21.71
N ASN A 35 9.75 17.47 22.58
CA ASN A 35 9.79 16.80 23.88
C ASN A 35 9.88 15.28 23.74
N ALA A 36 9.12 14.68 22.83
CA ALA A 36 9.17 13.25 22.56
C ALA A 36 10.53 12.81 22.01
N ILE A 37 11.12 13.58 21.08
CA ILE A 37 12.45 13.32 20.54
C ILE A 37 13.51 13.42 21.64
N ASN A 38 13.48 14.45 22.45
CA ASN A 38 14.48 14.66 23.51
C ASN A 38 14.46 13.54 24.58
N ALA A 39 13.31 12.92 24.80
CA ALA A 39 13.20 11.76 25.69
C ALA A 39 13.91 10.51 25.16
N CYS A 40 14.17 10.40 23.84
CA CYS A 40 14.80 9.21 23.23
C CYS A 40 16.21 8.94 23.81
N GLN A 41 16.97 9.96 24.19
CA GLN A 41 18.32 9.79 24.72
C GLN A 41 18.37 8.96 26.00
N ASP A 42 17.31 8.98 26.81
CA ASP A 42 17.25 8.27 28.09
C ASP A 42 17.11 6.75 27.89
N PHE A 43 16.72 6.33 26.71
CA PHE A 43 16.51 4.92 26.33
C PHE A 43 17.63 4.36 25.45
N LEU A 44 18.53 5.20 24.94
CA LEU A 44 19.64 4.77 24.11
C LEU A 44 21.00 5.06 24.76
N LYS A 45 21.51 4.07 25.44
CA LYS A 45 22.79 4.20 26.18
C LYS A 45 23.92 4.69 25.26
N GLY A 46 24.68 5.67 25.75
CA GLY A 46 25.81 6.25 25.02
C GLY A 46 25.41 7.38 24.04
N SER A 47 24.16 7.72 23.93
CA SER A 47 23.65 8.81 23.10
C SER A 47 23.33 10.04 23.96
N LYS A 48 23.61 11.23 23.41
CA LYS A 48 23.24 12.52 24.02
C LYS A 48 22.80 13.48 22.96
N ILE A 49 21.56 13.95 23.07
CA ILE A 49 20.99 14.97 22.18
C ILE A 49 21.49 16.34 22.64
N THR A 50 22.04 17.15 21.74
CA THR A 50 22.61 18.47 22.04
C THR A 50 21.73 19.60 21.49
N ALA A 51 21.04 19.38 20.37
CA ALA A 51 20.10 20.35 19.83
C ALA A 51 18.98 19.66 19.07
N THR A 52 17.74 20.15 19.23
CA THR A 52 16.55 19.69 18.50
C THR A 52 15.74 20.90 18.12
N SER A 53 15.61 21.18 16.81
CA SER A 53 14.84 22.32 16.34
C SER A 53 14.29 22.11 14.94
N PHE A 54 13.26 22.87 14.60
CA PHE A 54 12.69 22.97 13.25
C PHE A 54 12.78 24.41 12.79
N LEU A 55 13.41 24.64 11.66
CA LEU A 55 13.60 25.99 11.11
C LEU A 55 12.94 26.08 9.74
N LYS A 56 12.48 27.28 9.40
CA LYS A 56 12.07 27.60 8.03
C LYS A 56 13.31 27.80 7.14
N THR A 57 13.25 27.24 5.96
CA THR A 57 14.29 27.37 4.92
C THR A 57 13.63 27.59 3.57
N THR A 58 14.41 28.06 2.61
CA THR A 58 13.97 28.22 1.23
C THR A 58 14.90 27.43 0.31
N LEU A 59 14.34 26.48 -0.44
CA LEU A 59 15.05 25.70 -1.43
C LEU A 59 14.47 25.95 -2.81
N ASN A 60 15.27 26.47 -3.72
CA ASN A 60 14.85 26.83 -5.08
C ASN A 60 13.55 27.67 -5.13
N GLY A 61 13.42 28.64 -4.21
CA GLY A 61 12.24 29.51 -4.12
C GLY A 61 11.03 28.91 -3.36
N ILE A 62 11.10 27.66 -2.92
CA ILE A 62 10.03 27.00 -2.16
C ILE A 62 10.35 27.06 -0.66
N SER A 63 9.43 27.65 0.12
CA SER A 63 9.52 27.65 1.59
C SER A 63 9.20 26.26 2.14
N ALA A 64 10.08 25.76 2.98
CA ALA A 64 9.96 24.44 3.61
C ALA A 64 10.43 24.48 5.07
N THR A 65 10.13 23.45 5.83
CA THR A 65 10.66 23.24 7.18
C THR A 65 11.81 22.22 7.11
N ILE A 66 12.89 22.49 7.82
CA ILE A 66 14.04 21.58 7.97
C ILE A 66 14.20 21.18 9.44
N PHE A 67 14.43 19.89 9.66
CA PHE A 67 14.76 19.34 10.98
C PHE A 67 16.25 19.49 11.24
N GLN A 68 16.61 20.26 12.26
CA GLN A 68 17.97 20.36 12.77
C GLN A 68 18.11 19.53 14.02
N PHE A 69 18.96 18.53 13.95
CA PHE A 69 19.18 17.58 15.02
C PHE A 69 20.68 17.36 15.21
N GLU A 70 21.17 17.67 16.38
CA GLU A 70 22.56 17.49 16.77
C GLU A 70 22.63 16.56 17.96
N TYR A 71 23.52 15.59 17.88
CA TYR A 71 23.72 14.59 18.93
C TYR A 71 25.17 14.11 18.97
N LYS A 72 25.53 13.51 20.10
CA LYS A 72 26.78 12.75 20.27
C LYS A 72 26.40 11.31 20.56
N ASP A 73 26.99 10.38 19.83
CA ASP A 73 26.81 8.95 20.04
C ASP A 73 28.21 8.30 20.24
N THR A 74 28.39 7.63 21.37
CA THR A 74 29.67 6.98 21.73
C THR A 74 29.63 5.48 21.42
N ILE A 75 28.51 4.93 21.06
CA ILE A 75 28.33 3.52 20.74
C ILE A 75 27.82 3.40 19.31
N HIS A 76 28.58 2.71 18.48
CA HIS A 76 28.23 2.42 17.08
C HIS A 76 27.95 0.93 16.93
N ASN A 77 27.28 0.56 15.85
CA ASN A 77 26.97 -0.85 15.49
C ASN A 77 26.21 -1.61 16.61
N ARG A 78 25.13 -1.01 17.12
CA ARG A 78 24.25 -1.66 18.10
C ARG A 78 23.55 -2.86 17.49
N LYS A 79 23.25 -3.89 18.29
CA LYS A 79 22.42 -5.01 17.87
C LYS A 79 21.00 -4.54 17.59
N GLY A 80 20.41 -5.02 16.49
CA GLY A 80 19.05 -4.67 16.10
C GLY A 80 18.03 -4.96 17.20
N MET A 81 18.14 -6.11 17.86
CA MET A 81 17.24 -6.47 18.97
C MET A 81 17.37 -5.55 20.19
N ASP A 82 18.59 -5.05 20.49
CA ASP A 82 18.77 -4.10 21.59
C ASP A 82 18.17 -2.74 21.25
N MET A 83 18.30 -2.30 19.99
CA MET A 83 17.63 -1.10 19.47
C MET A 83 16.12 -1.24 19.54
N TYR A 84 15.56 -2.38 19.11
CA TYR A 84 14.13 -2.64 19.16
C TYR A 84 13.57 -2.55 20.59
N ARG A 85 14.20 -3.23 21.56
CA ARG A 85 13.79 -3.21 22.97
C ARG A 85 13.89 -1.82 23.60
N SER A 86 14.96 -1.10 23.28
CA SER A 86 15.16 0.27 23.75
C SER A 86 14.07 1.20 23.19
N LEU A 87 13.73 1.03 21.91
CA LEU A 87 12.69 1.82 21.25
C LEU A 87 11.30 1.48 21.82
N GLU A 88 11.01 0.21 22.10
CA GLU A 88 9.78 -0.22 22.76
C GLU A 88 9.63 0.43 24.15
N SER A 89 10.72 0.47 24.93
CA SER A 89 10.75 1.14 26.22
C SER A 89 10.52 2.65 26.08
N CYS A 90 11.11 3.28 25.05
CA CYS A 90 10.89 4.68 24.73
C CYS A 90 9.41 4.95 24.36
N CYS A 91 8.81 4.11 23.52
CA CYS A 91 7.39 4.21 23.13
C CYS A 91 6.45 4.13 24.33
N ASN A 92 6.83 3.41 25.38
CA ASN A 92 6.02 3.29 26.59
C ASN A 92 6.14 4.50 27.52
N ALA A 93 7.26 5.23 27.45
CA ALA A 93 7.50 6.42 28.27
C ALA A 93 6.97 7.71 27.64
N VAL A 94 6.90 7.79 26.31
CA VAL A 94 6.27 8.91 25.61
C VAL A 94 4.78 8.64 25.41
N ASP A 95 3.96 9.69 25.39
CA ASP A 95 2.49 9.60 25.29
C ASP A 95 2.06 9.24 23.84
N LEU A 96 2.39 7.99 23.43
CA LEU A 96 1.99 7.43 22.14
C LEU A 96 0.78 6.50 22.30
N GLU A 97 -0.21 6.67 21.42
CA GLU A 97 -1.33 5.75 21.27
C GLU A 97 -0.88 4.42 20.68
N GLN A 98 -1.66 3.36 20.83
CA GLN A 98 -1.31 2.01 20.37
C GLN A 98 -0.96 1.96 18.88
N ARG A 99 -1.68 2.68 18.01
CA ARG A 99 -1.37 2.72 16.57
C ARG A 99 -0.02 3.37 16.28
N SER A 100 0.31 4.42 17.02
CA SER A 100 1.60 5.11 16.93
C SER A 100 2.75 4.21 17.37
N LYS A 101 2.58 3.47 18.48
CA LYS A 101 3.56 2.48 18.96
C LYS A 101 3.76 1.37 17.94
N THR A 102 2.67 0.82 17.38
CA THR A 102 2.76 -0.20 16.35
C THR A 102 3.54 0.29 15.13
N PHE A 103 3.25 1.50 14.64
CA PHE A 103 4.00 2.09 13.52
C PHE A 103 5.50 2.19 13.79
N VAL A 104 5.89 2.68 14.97
CA VAL A 104 7.31 2.82 15.36
C VAL A 104 8.00 1.45 15.38
N LEU A 105 7.40 0.48 16.05
CA LEU A 105 8.00 -0.84 16.23
C LEU A 105 8.06 -1.66 14.93
N GLU A 106 7.02 -1.60 14.09
CA GLU A 106 7.03 -2.26 12.78
C GLU A 106 8.03 -1.59 11.82
N SER A 107 8.21 -0.27 11.89
CA SER A 107 9.22 0.42 11.09
C SER A 107 10.64 0.01 11.52
N MET A 108 10.90 -0.08 12.82
CA MET A 108 12.20 -0.57 13.33
C MET A 108 12.43 -2.03 12.96
N LYS A 109 11.41 -2.87 13.07
CA LYS A 109 11.48 -4.27 12.65
C LYS A 109 11.80 -4.40 11.16
N THR A 110 11.17 -3.59 10.32
CA THR A 110 11.45 -3.54 8.86
C THR A 110 12.92 -3.20 8.58
N LEU A 111 13.50 -2.22 9.32
CA LEU A 111 14.91 -1.89 9.20
C LEU A 111 15.83 -3.06 9.60
N ILE A 112 15.54 -3.72 10.72
CA ILE A 112 16.34 -4.86 11.21
C ILE A 112 16.24 -6.03 10.22
N GLU A 113 15.05 -6.33 9.69
CA GLU A 113 14.85 -7.40 8.70
C GLU A 113 15.62 -7.12 7.40
N ALA A 114 15.63 -5.88 6.94
CA ALA A 114 16.38 -5.48 5.75
C ALA A 114 17.90 -5.63 5.96
N GLU A 115 18.43 -5.15 7.07
CA GLU A 115 19.85 -5.31 7.42
C GLU A 115 20.23 -6.78 7.58
N ALA A 116 19.38 -7.58 8.25
CA ALA A 116 19.58 -9.02 8.40
C ALA A 116 19.67 -9.73 7.03
N ALA A 117 18.77 -9.37 6.11
CA ALA A 117 18.79 -9.93 4.76
C ALA A 117 20.04 -9.53 3.96
N VAL A 118 20.48 -8.27 4.08
CA VAL A 118 21.70 -7.76 3.40
C VAL A 118 22.96 -8.46 3.92
N HIS A 119 23.03 -8.74 5.22
CA HIS A 119 24.21 -9.37 5.85
C HIS A 119 24.16 -10.89 5.88
N GLY A 120 23.03 -11.50 5.52
CA GLY A 120 22.83 -12.96 5.64
C GLY A 120 22.83 -13.41 7.11
N GLU A 121 22.40 -12.56 8.02
CA GLU A 121 22.33 -12.80 9.46
C GLU A 121 20.88 -13.00 9.91
N GLU A 122 20.71 -13.56 11.11
CA GLU A 122 19.40 -13.67 11.72
C GLU A 122 18.97 -12.35 12.36
N PHE A 123 17.67 -12.07 12.40
CA PHE A 123 17.06 -10.90 13.03
C PHE A 123 17.58 -10.61 14.45
N GLY A 124 17.81 -11.65 15.26
CA GLY A 124 18.22 -11.52 16.65
C GLY A 124 19.70 -11.12 16.84
N SER A 125 20.55 -11.37 15.85
CA SER A 125 22.01 -11.18 15.95
C SER A 125 22.54 -10.01 15.13
N VAL A 126 21.81 -9.57 14.10
CA VAL A 126 22.27 -8.54 13.17
C VAL A 126 22.63 -7.24 13.89
N ARG A 127 23.75 -6.65 13.46
CA ARG A 127 24.18 -5.33 13.92
C ARG A 127 23.82 -4.28 12.90
N LEU A 128 23.15 -3.23 13.37
CA LEU A 128 22.78 -2.11 12.53
C LEU A 128 23.99 -1.19 12.35
N HIS A 129 24.27 -0.82 11.12
CA HIS A 129 25.36 0.11 10.80
C HIS A 129 24.85 1.55 10.71
N GLU A 130 23.87 1.82 9.88
CA GLU A 130 23.33 3.16 9.67
C GLU A 130 22.17 3.49 10.63
N ALA A 131 21.25 2.55 10.85
CA ALA A 131 20.09 2.74 11.71
C ALA A 131 20.39 2.49 13.22
N SER A 132 21.66 2.57 13.65
CA SER A 132 22.10 2.25 15.03
C SER A 132 22.18 3.44 15.97
N SER A 133 21.89 4.64 15.52
CA SER A 133 22.06 5.88 16.26
C SER A 133 20.74 6.49 16.74
N VAL A 134 20.83 7.51 17.61
CA VAL A 134 19.66 8.16 18.21
C VAL A 134 18.82 8.96 17.20
N ASP A 135 19.35 9.29 16.04
CA ASP A 135 18.60 9.95 14.97
C ASP A 135 17.50 9.04 14.42
N THR A 136 17.73 7.73 14.30
CA THR A 136 16.68 6.77 13.96
C THR A 136 15.52 6.81 14.97
N PHE A 137 15.82 6.91 16.27
CA PHE A 137 14.79 7.06 17.30
C PHE A 137 14.05 8.40 17.16
N ALA A 138 14.81 9.48 16.93
CA ALA A 138 14.27 10.82 16.75
C ALA A 138 13.28 10.87 15.56
N ASP A 139 13.65 10.26 14.44
CA ASP A 139 12.80 10.18 13.26
C ASP A 139 11.54 9.36 13.52
N LEU A 140 11.67 8.15 14.07
CA LEU A 140 10.52 7.25 14.31
C LEU A 140 9.56 7.81 15.36
N ILE A 141 10.07 8.22 16.53
CA ILE A 141 9.25 8.77 17.63
C ILE A 141 8.67 10.14 17.24
N GLY A 142 9.49 10.99 16.61
CA GLY A 142 9.07 12.30 16.14
C GLY A 142 7.94 12.22 15.13
N CYS A 143 8.08 11.36 14.12
CA CYS A 143 7.04 11.13 13.11
C CYS A 143 5.77 10.54 13.71
N ALA A 144 5.90 9.55 14.60
CA ALA A 144 4.75 8.94 15.27
C ALA A 144 3.97 9.96 16.08
N THR A 145 4.67 10.81 16.85
CA THR A 145 4.09 11.90 17.64
C THR A 145 3.38 12.93 16.74
N ALA A 146 4.02 13.32 15.64
CA ALA A 146 3.45 14.27 14.68
C ALA A 146 2.22 13.72 13.94
N LEU A 147 2.26 12.45 13.50
CA LEU A 147 1.14 11.75 12.87
C LEU A 147 -0.06 11.62 13.83
N GLN A 148 0.21 11.30 15.08
CA GLN A 148 -0.80 11.24 16.15
C GLN A 148 -1.43 12.61 16.42
N ASP A 149 -0.64 13.66 16.58
CA ASP A 149 -1.12 15.03 16.81
C ASP A 149 -1.98 15.53 15.65
N LEU A 150 -1.60 15.22 14.41
CA LEU A 150 -2.40 15.51 13.22
C LEU A 150 -3.57 14.52 13.02
N ARG A 151 -3.72 13.50 13.86
CA ARG A 151 -4.73 12.42 13.75
C ARG A 151 -4.71 11.72 12.41
N LEU A 152 -3.53 11.46 11.85
CA LEU A 152 -3.37 10.83 10.53
C LEU A 152 -3.45 9.31 10.56
N PHE A 153 -3.26 8.65 11.69
CA PHE A 153 -3.46 7.19 11.81
C PHE A 153 -4.91 6.72 11.59
N GLY A 154 -5.87 7.63 11.59
CA GLY A 154 -7.26 7.37 11.19
C GLY A 154 -7.57 7.74 9.74
N SER A 155 -6.59 8.25 9.00
CA SER A 155 -6.72 8.68 7.61
C SER A 155 -6.26 7.59 6.65
N ARG A 156 -6.67 7.69 5.40
CA ARG A 156 -6.09 6.88 4.33
C ARG A 156 -4.81 7.57 3.84
N ILE A 157 -3.67 6.88 3.99
CA ILE A 157 -2.37 7.43 3.64
C ILE A 157 -1.89 6.79 2.33
N PHE A 158 -1.40 7.64 1.43
CA PHE A 158 -0.87 7.25 0.12
C PHE A 158 0.57 7.73 -0.03
N SER A 159 1.32 7.02 -0.86
CA SER A 159 2.59 7.48 -1.41
C SER A 159 2.50 7.56 -2.93
N THR A 160 3.15 8.53 -3.55
CA THR A 160 3.44 8.46 -4.98
C THR A 160 4.52 7.41 -5.28
N LYS A 161 4.92 7.25 -6.55
CA LYS A 161 6.16 6.50 -6.89
C LYS A 161 7.33 7.06 -6.10
N ILE A 162 8.26 6.20 -5.72
CA ILE A 162 9.39 6.56 -4.85
C ILE A 162 10.63 6.82 -5.68
N ALA A 163 11.15 8.04 -5.63
CA ALA A 163 12.40 8.37 -6.30
C ALA A 163 13.59 7.77 -5.54
N ILE A 164 14.39 7.01 -6.27
CA ILE A 164 15.66 6.48 -5.81
C ILE A 164 16.81 7.20 -6.51
N GLY A 165 17.92 7.35 -5.80
CA GLY A 165 19.09 7.99 -6.35
C GLY A 165 19.85 7.12 -7.36
N SER A 166 20.87 7.70 -7.94
CA SER A 166 21.76 7.04 -8.90
C SER A 166 23.23 7.17 -8.47
N GLY A 167 24.10 6.40 -9.14
CA GLY A 167 25.53 6.40 -8.88
C GLY A 167 25.91 5.44 -7.75
N THR A 168 26.81 5.86 -6.90
CA THR A 168 27.37 5.05 -5.80
C THR A 168 27.26 5.76 -4.48
N LEU A 169 27.17 4.98 -3.41
CA LEU A 169 27.19 5.43 -2.02
C LEU A 169 28.46 4.88 -1.35
N SER A 170 29.03 5.67 -0.43
CA SER A 170 30.20 5.26 0.36
C SER A 170 29.79 5.11 1.81
N PHE A 171 29.84 3.88 2.31
CA PHE A 171 29.47 3.51 3.68
C PHE A 171 30.61 2.78 4.39
N SER A 172 30.35 2.29 5.60
CA SER A 172 31.27 1.44 6.36
C SER A 172 31.71 0.17 5.61
N HIS A 173 30.90 -0.31 4.66
CA HIS A 173 31.17 -1.48 3.81
C HIS A 173 31.89 -1.15 2.48
N GLY A 174 32.33 0.09 2.31
CA GLY A 174 32.97 0.56 1.08
C GLY A 174 32.01 1.25 0.12
N ILE A 175 32.29 1.16 -1.19
CA ILE A 175 31.47 1.77 -2.24
C ILE A 175 30.45 0.75 -2.73
N VAL A 176 29.16 1.10 -2.65
CA VAL A 176 28.06 0.27 -3.09
C VAL A 176 27.20 1.01 -4.13
N PRO A 177 26.48 0.30 -4.98
CA PRO A 177 25.50 0.91 -5.89
C PRO A 177 24.39 1.64 -5.13
N ASN A 178 23.84 2.70 -5.72
CA ASN A 178 22.64 3.37 -5.26
C ASN A 178 21.43 2.97 -6.15
N PRO A 179 20.28 2.57 -5.57
CA PRO A 179 19.93 2.56 -4.15
C PRO A 179 20.70 1.48 -3.36
N SER A 180 20.82 1.70 -2.03
CA SER A 180 21.45 0.74 -1.14
C SER A 180 20.66 -0.59 -1.10
N ASN A 181 21.37 -1.69 -0.78
CA ASN A 181 20.75 -3.01 -0.71
C ASN A 181 19.60 -3.05 0.31
N ALA A 182 19.70 -2.35 1.42
CA ALA A 182 18.66 -2.27 2.44
C ALA A 182 17.35 -1.68 1.88
N ILE A 183 17.42 -0.65 1.05
CA ILE A 183 16.24 -0.06 0.39
C ILE A 183 15.56 -1.08 -0.51
N LEU A 184 16.33 -1.84 -1.30
CA LEU A 184 15.78 -2.87 -2.17
C LEU A 184 15.12 -4.00 -1.39
N GLU A 185 15.70 -4.44 -0.27
CA GLU A 185 15.08 -5.44 0.61
C GLU A 185 13.80 -4.93 1.27
N ILE A 186 13.75 -3.64 1.70
CA ILE A 186 12.53 -3.05 2.26
C ILE A 186 11.37 -3.07 1.26
N PHE A 187 11.60 -2.78 -0.02
CA PHE A 187 10.55 -2.74 -1.04
C PHE A 187 10.30 -4.07 -1.75
N LYS A 188 11.13 -5.07 -1.55
CA LYS A 188 11.05 -6.39 -2.18
C LYS A 188 9.68 -7.05 -1.92
N ASN A 189 9.05 -7.54 -2.99
CA ASN A 189 7.73 -8.19 -2.95
C ASN A 189 6.59 -7.31 -2.37
N ARG A 190 6.76 -5.99 -2.36
CA ARG A 190 5.74 -5.03 -1.94
C ARG A 190 5.26 -4.22 -3.16
N PRO A 191 4.00 -3.78 -3.21
CA PRO A 191 3.43 -3.08 -4.37
C PRO A 191 3.84 -1.60 -4.40
N PHE A 192 5.14 -1.34 -4.36
CA PHE A 192 5.72 0.00 -4.47
C PHE A 192 6.52 0.12 -5.77
N THR A 193 6.31 1.21 -6.50
CA THR A 193 7.05 1.50 -7.73
C THR A 193 8.23 2.42 -7.43
N LEU A 194 9.44 1.93 -7.65
CA LEU A 194 10.66 2.72 -7.57
C LEU A 194 10.95 3.36 -8.92
N VAL A 195 11.34 4.62 -8.93
CA VAL A 195 11.69 5.38 -10.15
C VAL A 195 13.02 6.12 -9.96
N GLY A 196 13.75 6.33 -11.05
CA GLY A 196 14.94 7.18 -11.00
C GLY A 196 14.56 8.62 -10.63
N GLY A 197 15.19 9.16 -9.59
CA GLY A 197 14.97 10.54 -9.15
C GLY A 197 15.85 11.55 -9.90
N GLN A 198 15.61 12.84 -9.65
CA GLN A 198 16.30 13.95 -10.32
C GLN A 198 17.59 14.39 -9.61
N GLY A 199 17.99 13.73 -8.50
CA GLY A 199 19.19 14.04 -7.73
C GLY A 199 20.25 12.95 -7.81
N HIS A 200 21.50 13.31 -7.47
CA HIS A 200 22.59 12.37 -7.28
C HIS A 200 22.73 12.02 -5.79
N GLY A 201 23.22 10.81 -5.49
CA GLY A 201 23.36 10.35 -4.11
C GLY A 201 22.06 9.73 -3.55
N GLU A 202 21.99 9.57 -2.25
CA GLU A 202 20.86 8.93 -1.59
C GLU A 202 19.64 9.86 -1.53
N LEU A 203 18.60 9.55 -2.29
CA LEU A 203 17.33 10.29 -2.31
C LEU A 203 16.33 9.69 -1.31
N THR A 204 16.28 8.39 -1.26
CA THR A 204 15.45 7.64 -0.29
C THR A 204 16.36 6.94 0.68
N THR A 205 16.15 7.16 1.99
CA THR A 205 16.93 6.50 3.05
C THR A 205 16.24 5.22 3.53
N PRO A 206 16.96 4.25 4.09
CA PRO A 206 16.33 3.06 4.68
C PRO A 206 15.28 3.40 5.74
N THR A 207 15.53 4.42 6.60
CA THR A 207 14.58 4.87 7.63
C THR A 207 13.30 5.43 7.00
N GLY A 208 13.42 6.30 5.98
CA GLY A 208 12.28 6.84 5.25
C GLY A 208 11.46 5.74 4.53
N ALA A 209 12.15 4.79 3.89
CA ALA A 209 11.54 3.65 3.24
C ALA A 209 10.77 2.76 4.24
N ALA A 210 11.40 2.41 5.37
CA ALA A 210 10.78 1.59 6.41
C ALA A 210 9.53 2.25 7.01
N MET A 211 9.56 3.55 7.26
CA MET A 211 8.39 4.29 7.70
C MET A 211 7.30 4.29 6.65
N LEU A 212 7.64 4.52 5.38
CA LEU A 212 6.66 4.61 4.31
C LEU A 212 5.88 3.31 4.12
N VAL A 213 6.55 2.15 4.07
CA VAL A 213 5.89 0.85 3.90
C VAL A 213 5.03 0.43 5.10
N ASN A 214 5.19 1.08 6.25
CA ASN A 214 4.35 0.90 7.44
C ASN A 214 3.27 1.99 7.60
N LEU A 215 3.28 3.03 6.75
CA LEU A 215 2.23 4.05 6.67
C LEU A 215 1.21 3.77 5.57
N THR A 216 1.63 3.21 4.45
CA THR A 216 0.78 2.89 3.31
C THR A 216 1.10 1.51 2.75
N SER A 217 0.11 0.89 2.10
CA SER A 217 0.27 -0.47 1.55
C SER A 217 0.85 -0.50 0.15
N GLU A 218 0.78 0.61 -0.59
CA GLU A 218 1.18 0.68 -2.00
C GLU A 218 1.55 2.11 -2.42
N SER A 219 2.24 2.26 -3.54
CA SER A 219 2.40 3.55 -4.20
C SER A 219 1.33 3.75 -5.29
N ILE A 220 0.87 4.99 -5.42
CA ILE A 220 -0.13 5.38 -6.42
C ILE A 220 0.53 6.06 -7.63
N ASN A 221 -0.04 5.84 -8.82
CA ASN A 221 0.43 6.49 -10.05
C ASN A 221 -0.08 7.92 -10.21
N HIS A 222 -1.28 8.21 -9.70
CA HIS A 222 -1.95 9.50 -9.79
C HIS A 222 -2.59 9.85 -8.45
N TYR A 223 -2.68 11.12 -8.16
CA TYR A 223 -3.43 11.59 -7.00
C TYR A 223 -4.90 11.21 -7.15
N PRO A 224 -5.54 10.68 -6.10
CA PRO A 224 -6.98 10.48 -6.11
C PRO A 224 -7.70 11.82 -6.14
N ASP A 225 -8.97 11.84 -6.53
CA ASP A 225 -9.79 13.06 -6.46
C ASP A 225 -10.01 13.44 -5.00
N PHE A 226 -9.62 14.63 -4.63
CA PHE A 226 -9.76 15.15 -3.27
C PHE A 226 -9.70 16.68 -3.23
N THR A 227 -10.19 17.23 -2.13
CA THR A 227 -10.02 18.64 -1.83
C THR A 227 -8.87 18.80 -0.83
N PRO A 228 -7.76 19.47 -1.19
CA PRO A 228 -6.66 19.72 -0.28
C PRO A 228 -7.07 20.70 0.83
N GLU A 229 -6.67 20.39 2.07
CA GLU A 229 -6.92 21.24 3.25
C GLU A 229 -5.64 21.82 3.83
N ARG A 230 -4.54 21.04 3.78
CA ARG A 230 -3.22 21.45 4.28
C ARG A 230 -2.13 20.87 3.40
N THR A 231 -1.03 21.61 3.30
CA THR A 231 0.21 21.14 2.69
C THR A 231 1.36 21.33 3.68
N GLY A 232 2.35 20.44 3.62
CA GLY A 232 3.57 20.56 4.37
C GLY A 232 4.77 20.20 3.49
N TYR A 233 5.84 20.96 3.63
CA TYR A 233 7.06 20.80 2.85
C TYR A 233 8.23 20.50 3.79
N GLY A 234 8.75 19.27 3.74
CA GLY A 234 9.89 18.83 4.52
C GLY A 234 11.17 18.88 3.71
N ALA A 235 12.11 19.74 4.08
CA ALA A 235 13.41 19.88 3.42
C ALA A 235 14.39 18.79 3.88
N GLY A 236 15.06 18.14 2.92
CA GLY A 236 16.21 17.28 3.17
C GLY A 236 17.50 18.08 3.31
N ARG A 237 18.51 17.47 3.94
CA ARG A 237 19.81 18.12 4.19
C ARG A 237 20.70 18.22 2.96
N GLN A 238 20.59 17.28 2.03
CA GLN A 238 21.38 17.24 0.82
C GLN A 238 20.90 18.33 -0.16
N LYS A 239 21.86 19.06 -0.77
CA LYS A 239 21.55 20.09 -1.78
C LYS A 239 21.77 19.54 -3.18
N PHE A 240 20.84 19.85 -4.08
CA PHE A 240 20.91 19.55 -5.51
C PHE A 240 20.87 20.85 -6.30
N ASP A 241 21.59 20.93 -7.43
CA ASP A 241 21.78 22.19 -8.16
C ASP A 241 20.49 22.72 -8.82
N HIS A 242 19.59 21.83 -9.28
CA HIS A 242 18.42 22.24 -10.05
C HIS A 242 17.09 21.73 -9.49
N VAL A 243 17.12 21.01 -8.36
CA VAL A 243 15.95 20.38 -7.78
C VAL A 243 15.87 20.73 -6.30
N ALA A 244 14.72 21.20 -5.86
CA ALA A 244 14.47 21.39 -4.44
C ALA A 244 14.34 20.03 -3.75
N ASN A 245 15.26 19.73 -2.82
CA ASN A 245 15.20 18.50 -2.02
C ASN A 245 14.10 18.62 -0.95
N ILE A 246 12.88 18.36 -1.36
CA ILE A 246 11.68 18.59 -0.56
C ILE A 246 10.72 17.42 -0.73
N LEU A 247 10.29 16.85 0.40
CA LEU A 247 9.13 15.96 0.46
C LEU A 247 7.87 16.81 0.66
N ARG A 248 6.88 16.63 -0.20
CA ARG A 248 5.57 17.27 -0.07
C ARG A 248 4.58 16.33 0.61
N LEU A 249 3.97 16.79 1.68
CA LEU A 249 2.80 16.17 2.30
C LEU A 249 1.55 16.98 1.95
N VAL A 250 0.52 16.31 1.44
CA VAL A 250 -0.79 16.94 1.20
C VAL A 250 -1.84 16.22 2.03
N ILE A 251 -2.57 16.97 2.84
CA ILE A 251 -3.69 16.47 3.67
C ILE A 251 -4.98 17.05 3.13
N GLY A 252 -6.00 16.22 2.96
CA GLY A 252 -7.27 16.67 2.43
C GLY A 252 -8.42 15.71 2.70
N LYS A 253 -9.52 15.93 2.00
CA LYS A 253 -10.74 15.12 2.08
C LYS A 253 -11.13 14.62 0.69
N SER A 254 -11.49 13.34 0.62
CA SER A 254 -12.04 12.72 -0.58
C SER A 254 -13.44 12.20 -0.33
N SER A 255 -14.33 12.43 -1.27
CA SER A 255 -15.67 11.83 -1.29
C SER A 255 -15.67 10.42 -1.84
N LEU A 256 -14.65 10.08 -2.64
CA LEU A 256 -14.56 8.81 -3.34
C LEU A 256 -14.32 7.59 -2.44
N PHE A 257 -13.79 7.82 -1.22
CA PHE A 257 -13.43 6.72 -0.32
C PHE A 257 -14.48 6.43 0.76
N ASN A 258 -15.66 7.06 0.68
CA ASN A 258 -16.67 6.88 1.73
C ASN A 258 -17.29 5.48 1.76
N GLU A 259 -17.23 4.70 0.66
CA GLU A 259 -18.00 3.45 0.56
C GLU A 259 -17.39 2.36 -0.34
N THR A 260 -16.34 2.65 -1.11
CA THR A 260 -15.82 1.69 -2.08
C THR A 260 -14.32 1.49 -1.93
N ASN A 261 -13.88 0.25 -1.89
CA ASN A 261 -12.49 -0.07 -2.14
C ASN A 261 -12.22 0.18 -3.63
N THR A 262 -11.13 0.87 -3.93
CA THR A 262 -10.63 0.96 -5.30
C THR A 262 -9.48 -0.02 -5.46
N ASP A 263 -9.44 -0.72 -6.57
CA ASP A 263 -8.27 -1.45 -7.01
C ASP A 263 -7.88 -0.98 -8.42
N ASN A 264 -6.58 -1.09 -8.74
CA ASN A 264 -6.09 -0.88 -10.09
C ASN A 264 -6.11 -2.21 -10.83
N VAL A 265 -6.69 -2.22 -12.02
CA VAL A 265 -6.78 -3.39 -12.86
C VAL A 265 -6.29 -3.08 -14.26
N PHE A 266 -5.82 -4.10 -14.97
CA PHE A 266 -5.66 -4.02 -16.41
C PHE A 266 -6.92 -4.50 -17.11
N VAL A 267 -7.41 -3.68 -18.04
CA VAL A 267 -8.37 -4.08 -19.05
C VAL A 267 -7.59 -4.40 -20.31
N ILE A 268 -7.62 -5.67 -20.70
CA ILE A 268 -6.86 -6.23 -21.81
C ILE A 268 -7.86 -6.61 -22.88
N GLU A 269 -7.67 -6.11 -24.09
CA GLU A 269 -8.61 -6.33 -25.18
C GLU A 269 -7.93 -6.74 -26.48
N THR A 270 -8.51 -7.68 -27.18
CA THR A 270 -8.14 -8.01 -28.55
C THR A 270 -9.36 -8.33 -29.42
N ASN A 271 -9.26 -8.01 -30.71
CA ASN A 271 -10.26 -8.39 -31.70
C ASN A 271 -9.71 -9.55 -32.55
N VAL A 272 -10.51 -10.57 -32.72
CA VAL A 272 -10.20 -11.75 -33.56
C VAL A 272 -11.35 -12.03 -34.51
N ASP A 273 -11.04 -12.19 -35.82
CA ASP A 273 -12.04 -12.40 -36.88
C ASP A 273 -11.77 -13.69 -37.71
N ASP A 274 -10.79 -14.48 -37.29
CA ASP A 274 -10.29 -15.65 -38.01
C ASP A 274 -10.18 -16.96 -37.17
N ILE A 275 -10.85 -16.99 -36.02
CA ILE A 275 -10.91 -18.18 -35.16
C ILE A 275 -12.32 -18.74 -35.05
N SER A 276 -12.44 -20.05 -34.86
CA SER A 276 -13.72 -20.73 -34.65
C SER A 276 -14.27 -20.52 -33.23
N GLY A 277 -15.57 -20.70 -33.06
CA GLY A 277 -16.20 -20.67 -31.73
C GLY A 277 -15.64 -21.72 -30.76
N GLU A 278 -15.12 -22.85 -31.26
CA GLU A 278 -14.49 -23.89 -30.47
C GLU A 278 -13.15 -23.39 -29.86
N ILE A 279 -12.36 -22.67 -30.66
CA ILE A 279 -11.11 -22.05 -30.18
C ILE A 279 -11.43 -20.95 -29.14
N VAL A 280 -12.46 -20.15 -29.37
CA VAL A 280 -12.94 -19.15 -28.39
C VAL A 280 -13.35 -19.83 -27.08
N GLY A 281 -14.04 -20.98 -27.16
CA GLY A 281 -14.43 -21.77 -25.98
C GLY A 281 -13.21 -22.23 -25.18
N ASN A 282 -12.23 -22.85 -25.85
CA ASN A 282 -10.97 -23.27 -25.22
C ASN A 282 -10.21 -22.09 -24.60
N LEU A 283 -10.12 -20.97 -25.31
CA LEU A 283 -9.46 -19.76 -24.80
C LEU A 283 -10.11 -19.24 -23.51
N ILE A 284 -11.45 -19.25 -23.42
CA ILE A 284 -12.17 -18.88 -22.19
C ILE A 284 -11.79 -19.84 -21.05
N GLU A 285 -11.73 -21.15 -21.29
CA GLU A 285 -11.38 -22.13 -20.28
C GLU A 285 -9.95 -21.90 -19.76
N GLU A 286 -8.98 -21.71 -20.66
CA GLU A 286 -7.58 -21.39 -20.28
C GLU A 286 -7.47 -20.08 -19.46
N LEU A 287 -8.16 -19.03 -19.90
CA LEU A 287 -8.18 -17.76 -19.17
C LEU A 287 -8.83 -17.89 -17.79
N VAL A 288 -9.90 -18.67 -17.65
CA VAL A 288 -10.57 -18.91 -16.35
C VAL A 288 -9.63 -19.64 -15.37
N GLN A 289 -8.77 -20.55 -15.85
CA GLN A 289 -7.79 -21.24 -15.00
C GLN A 289 -6.77 -20.29 -14.36
N LEU A 290 -6.51 -19.15 -14.99
CA LEU A 290 -5.64 -18.09 -14.42
C LEU A 290 -6.27 -17.34 -13.24
N LYS A 291 -7.53 -17.66 -12.86
CA LYS A 291 -8.27 -17.04 -11.75
C LYS A 291 -8.37 -15.51 -11.87
N LEU A 292 -8.61 -15.04 -13.07
CA LEU A 292 -8.76 -13.63 -13.41
C LEU A 292 -9.99 -12.99 -12.76
N LYS A 293 -10.02 -11.67 -12.71
CA LYS A 293 -11.19 -10.95 -12.17
C LYS A 293 -12.41 -11.06 -13.06
N ASP A 294 -12.22 -11.03 -14.37
CA ASP A 294 -13.30 -11.22 -15.35
C ASP A 294 -12.75 -11.60 -16.73
N VAL A 295 -13.54 -12.39 -17.48
CA VAL A 295 -13.30 -12.72 -18.88
C VAL A 295 -14.63 -12.59 -19.63
N THR A 296 -14.66 -11.77 -20.66
CA THR A 296 -15.87 -11.51 -21.46
C THR A 296 -15.54 -11.63 -22.94
N VAL A 297 -16.40 -12.31 -23.69
CA VAL A 297 -16.33 -12.37 -25.14
C VAL A 297 -17.57 -11.71 -25.72
N ILE A 298 -17.36 -10.71 -26.57
CA ILE A 298 -18.42 -9.90 -27.17
C ILE A 298 -18.41 -10.12 -28.67
N PRO A 299 -19.47 -10.65 -29.26
CA PRO A 299 -19.62 -10.71 -30.71
C PRO A 299 -19.67 -9.31 -31.31
N VAL A 300 -18.86 -9.05 -32.31
CA VAL A 300 -18.77 -7.74 -32.98
C VAL A 300 -18.73 -7.91 -34.49
N LEU A 301 -19.02 -6.83 -35.21
CA LEU A 301 -18.79 -6.74 -36.65
C LEU A 301 -17.50 -5.96 -36.88
N SER A 302 -16.53 -6.58 -37.52
CA SER A 302 -15.21 -6.00 -37.84
C SER A 302 -15.19 -5.35 -39.21
N LYS A 303 -14.04 -4.73 -39.58
CA LYS A 303 -13.80 -4.19 -40.92
C LYS A 303 -14.11 -5.24 -41.99
N LYS A 304 -14.55 -4.80 -43.17
CA LYS A 304 -15.01 -5.63 -44.27
C LYS A 304 -16.26 -6.48 -43.96
N ASN A 305 -17.09 -6.05 -42.99
CA ASN A 305 -18.31 -6.73 -42.56
C ASN A 305 -18.08 -8.18 -42.09
N ARG A 306 -16.95 -8.45 -41.44
CA ARG A 306 -16.67 -9.78 -40.93
C ARG A 306 -17.19 -9.95 -39.52
N PRO A 307 -17.91 -11.05 -39.20
CA PRO A 307 -18.13 -11.44 -37.82
C PRO A 307 -16.80 -11.62 -37.10
N ALA A 308 -16.71 -11.13 -35.87
CA ALA A 308 -15.51 -11.18 -35.06
C ALA A 308 -15.88 -11.25 -33.58
N TYR A 309 -14.88 -11.48 -32.73
CA TYR A 309 -15.01 -11.43 -31.29
C TYR A 309 -14.11 -10.36 -30.72
N LEU A 310 -14.65 -9.54 -29.81
CA LEU A 310 -13.86 -8.72 -28.89
C LEU A 310 -13.69 -9.53 -27.60
N ILE A 311 -12.48 -9.96 -27.32
CA ILE A 311 -12.13 -10.64 -26.09
C ILE A 311 -11.64 -9.57 -25.12
N ARG A 312 -12.28 -9.48 -23.94
CA ARG A 312 -11.94 -8.55 -22.87
C ARG A 312 -11.62 -9.33 -21.61
N VAL A 313 -10.47 -9.03 -21.02
CA VAL A 313 -10.00 -9.64 -19.77
C VAL A 313 -9.74 -8.54 -18.76
N ILE A 314 -10.13 -8.76 -17.50
CA ILE A 314 -9.79 -7.91 -16.37
C ILE A 314 -8.85 -8.69 -15.44
N SER A 315 -7.63 -8.19 -15.24
CA SER A 315 -6.60 -8.86 -14.45
C SER A 315 -5.90 -7.92 -13.46
N ASP A 316 -5.18 -8.50 -12.52
CA ASP A 316 -4.22 -7.79 -11.66
C ASP A 316 -2.88 -7.62 -12.37
N HIS A 317 -2.02 -6.74 -11.84
CA HIS A 317 -0.66 -6.49 -12.34
C HIS A 317 0.18 -7.78 -12.44
N THR A 318 0.06 -8.67 -11.47
CA THR A 318 0.84 -9.91 -11.41
C THR A 318 0.49 -10.93 -12.50
N GLN A 319 -0.70 -10.82 -13.09
CA GLN A 319 -1.24 -11.75 -14.07
C GLN A 319 -1.09 -11.26 -15.52
N LEU A 320 -0.70 -10.00 -15.73
CA LEU A 320 -0.66 -9.38 -17.06
C LEU A 320 0.15 -10.21 -18.07
N SER A 321 1.36 -10.61 -17.72
CA SER A 321 2.23 -11.37 -18.63
C SER A 321 1.59 -12.70 -19.06
N SER A 322 1.05 -13.45 -18.10
CA SER A 322 0.40 -14.74 -18.38
C SER A 322 -0.84 -14.59 -19.27
N VAL A 323 -1.63 -13.50 -19.05
CA VAL A 323 -2.80 -13.21 -19.90
C VAL A 323 -2.38 -12.88 -21.33
N LEU A 324 -1.37 -12.03 -21.50
CA LEU A 324 -0.84 -11.70 -22.83
C LEU A 324 -0.33 -12.92 -23.56
N ASP A 325 0.44 -13.78 -22.89
CA ASP A 325 0.96 -15.02 -23.47
C ASP A 325 -0.16 -15.97 -23.91
N THR A 326 -1.19 -16.15 -23.07
CA THR A 326 -2.34 -17.00 -23.40
C THR A 326 -3.12 -16.42 -24.59
N LEU A 327 -3.40 -15.12 -24.61
CA LEU A 327 -4.11 -14.48 -25.71
C LEU A 327 -3.34 -14.60 -27.03
N PHE A 328 -2.03 -14.36 -27.05
CA PHE A 328 -1.24 -14.50 -28.26
C PHE A 328 -1.20 -15.94 -28.77
N LYS A 329 -1.00 -16.91 -27.88
CA LYS A 329 -0.88 -18.33 -28.26
C LYS A 329 -2.19 -18.92 -28.76
N GLU A 330 -3.28 -18.69 -28.02
CA GLU A 330 -4.57 -19.37 -28.29
C GLU A 330 -5.40 -18.65 -29.35
N SER A 331 -5.29 -17.33 -29.48
CA SER A 331 -6.09 -16.59 -30.47
C SER A 331 -5.33 -16.26 -31.75
N GLY A 332 -4.00 -16.32 -31.75
CA GLY A 332 -3.18 -15.91 -32.88
C GLY A 332 -3.25 -14.41 -33.21
N THR A 333 -3.84 -13.60 -32.32
CA THR A 333 -4.00 -12.16 -32.55
C THR A 333 -2.67 -11.46 -32.79
N GLY A 334 -2.65 -10.52 -33.74
CA GLY A 334 -1.47 -9.70 -34.01
C GLY A 334 -1.29 -8.48 -33.07
N GLY A 335 -2.26 -8.21 -32.19
CA GLY A 335 -2.18 -7.04 -31.31
C GLY A 335 -3.18 -7.05 -30.17
N ILE A 336 -2.71 -6.68 -29.00
CA ILE A 336 -3.49 -6.59 -27.76
C ILE A 336 -3.41 -5.17 -27.23
N ARG A 337 -4.56 -4.61 -26.83
CA ARG A 337 -4.66 -3.32 -26.16
C ARG A 337 -4.68 -3.54 -24.67
N VAL A 338 -3.89 -2.76 -23.93
CA VAL A 338 -3.83 -2.82 -22.46
C VAL A 338 -4.08 -1.43 -21.90
N HIS A 339 -5.06 -1.32 -21.02
CA HIS A 339 -5.40 -0.09 -20.31
C HIS A 339 -5.37 -0.33 -18.82
N GLU A 340 -4.59 0.46 -18.10
CA GLU A 340 -4.67 0.49 -16.64
C GLU A 340 -5.88 1.34 -16.24
N MET A 341 -6.76 0.77 -15.42
CA MET A 341 -8.00 1.42 -14.99
C MET A 341 -8.21 1.26 -13.50
N GLN A 342 -8.70 2.31 -12.87
CA GLN A 342 -9.18 2.26 -11.51
C GLN A 342 -10.59 1.66 -11.49
N ARG A 343 -10.81 0.64 -10.65
CA ARG A 343 -12.10 -0.01 -10.45
C ARG A 343 -12.63 0.26 -9.04
N TYR A 344 -13.88 0.66 -8.94
CA TYR A 344 -14.58 0.81 -7.67
C TYR A 344 -15.26 -0.51 -7.30
N VAL A 345 -14.96 -1.02 -6.12
CA VAL A 345 -15.47 -2.31 -5.65
C VAL A 345 -16.13 -2.14 -4.29
N ILE A 346 -17.37 -2.58 -4.16
CA ILE A 346 -18.02 -2.66 -2.86
C ILE A 346 -17.46 -3.88 -2.11
N PRO A 347 -17.02 -3.74 -0.84
CA PRO A 347 -16.52 -4.86 -0.05
C PRO A 347 -17.55 -5.98 0.05
N ARG A 348 -17.11 -7.21 -0.20
CA ARG A 348 -17.94 -8.41 -0.07
C ARG A 348 -17.38 -9.28 1.03
N SER A 349 -18.24 -9.77 1.91
CA SER A 349 -17.89 -10.79 2.91
C SER A 349 -18.60 -12.10 2.57
N GLY A 350 -17.87 -13.21 2.72
CA GLY A 350 -18.45 -14.55 2.62
C GLY A 350 -19.02 -14.96 3.97
N ILE A 351 -20.22 -15.53 3.96
CA ILE A 351 -20.82 -16.19 5.12
C ILE A 351 -21.27 -17.59 4.75
N THR A 352 -21.29 -18.49 5.72
CA THR A 352 -21.91 -19.80 5.57
C THR A 352 -23.18 -19.85 6.42
N ILE A 353 -24.30 -20.14 5.81
CA ILE A 353 -25.61 -20.15 6.47
C ILE A 353 -26.20 -21.56 6.36
N SER A 354 -26.76 -22.06 7.47
CA SER A 354 -27.57 -23.29 7.46
C SER A 354 -29.01 -22.90 7.08
N LEU A 355 -29.54 -23.49 6.04
CA LEU A 355 -30.88 -23.24 5.50
C LEU A 355 -31.71 -24.52 5.57
N ASP A 356 -32.99 -24.38 5.88
CA ASP A 356 -34.02 -25.42 5.74
C ASP A 356 -34.82 -25.14 4.49
N ILE A 357 -34.71 -26.03 3.49
CA ILE A 357 -35.42 -25.93 2.23
C ILE A 357 -36.21 -27.23 2.02
N GLN A 358 -37.52 -27.13 1.99
CA GLN A 358 -38.45 -28.27 1.81
C GLN A 358 -38.16 -29.43 2.79
N GLY A 359 -37.82 -29.12 4.06
CA GLY A 359 -37.56 -30.12 5.09
C GLY A 359 -36.16 -30.75 5.09
N SER A 360 -35.28 -30.28 4.20
CA SER A 360 -33.90 -30.72 4.13
C SER A 360 -32.95 -29.59 4.57
N HIS A 361 -31.89 -29.96 5.33
CA HIS A 361 -30.91 -29.02 5.85
C HIS A 361 -29.71 -28.88 4.91
N PHE A 362 -29.38 -27.66 4.53
CA PHE A 362 -28.25 -27.35 3.65
C PHE A 362 -27.34 -26.29 4.28
N LYS A 363 -26.03 -26.46 4.14
CA LYS A 363 -25.05 -25.40 4.39
C LYS A 363 -24.75 -24.69 3.08
N VAL A 364 -25.07 -23.41 3.01
CA VAL A 364 -24.93 -22.59 1.81
C VAL A 364 -23.99 -21.43 2.08
N ARG A 365 -22.98 -21.28 1.26
CA ARG A 365 -22.14 -20.09 1.25
C ARG A 365 -22.89 -18.98 0.54
N ALA A 366 -22.79 -17.78 1.08
CA ALA A 366 -23.39 -16.60 0.47
C ALA A 366 -22.43 -15.42 0.53
N LYS A 367 -22.46 -14.59 -0.50
CA LYS A 367 -21.77 -13.29 -0.54
C LYS A 367 -22.71 -12.22 -0.04
N ILE A 368 -22.23 -11.44 0.93
CA ILE A 368 -22.95 -10.28 1.46
C ILE A 368 -22.21 -9.02 1.05
N THR A 369 -22.95 -8.05 0.56
CA THR A 369 -22.45 -6.69 0.32
C THR A 369 -23.10 -5.74 1.31
N LYS A 370 -22.32 -4.89 1.95
CA LYS A 370 -22.78 -3.90 2.93
C LYS A 370 -22.44 -2.49 2.45
N ASP A 371 -23.27 -1.50 2.81
CA ASP A 371 -22.95 -0.09 2.64
C ASP A 371 -21.98 0.39 3.74
N SER A 372 -21.60 1.66 3.69
CA SER A 372 -20.72 2.32 4.66
C SER A 372 -21.27 2.37 6.07
N THR A 373 -22.58 2.23 6.24
CA THR A 373 -23.24 2.20 7.56
C THR A 373 -23.28 0.78 8.13
N GLY A 374 -22.81 -0.23 7.37
CA GLY A 374 -22.88 -1.64 7.73
C GLY A 374 -24.19 -2.33 7.34
N LYS A 375 -25.13 -1.60 6.73
CA LYS A 375 -26.42 -2.14 6.28
C LYS A 375 -26.20 -3.02 5.06
N ILE A 376 -26.87 -4.16 5.02
CA ILE A 376 -26.76 -5.13 3.94
C ILE A 376 -27.49 -4.62 2.70
N ILE A 377 -26.75 -4.47 1.59
CA ILE A 377 -27.29 -4.07 0.29
C ILE A 377 -27.79 -5.29 -0.49
N THR A 378 -26.94 -6.33 -0.59
CA THR A 378 -27.29 -7.55 -1.33
C THR A 378 -26.78 -8.80 -0.62
N THR A 379 -27.50 -9.90 -0.84
CA THR A 379 -27.09 -11.25 -0.47
C THR A 379 -27.22 -12.13 -1.69
N LYS A 380 -26.17 -12.93 -1.99
CA LYS A 380 -26.23 -13.89 -3.12
C LYS A 380 -25.63 -15.22 -2.68
N PRO A 381 -26.37 -16.34 -2.82
CA PRO A 381 -25.81 -17.67 -2.61
C PRO A 381 -24.74 -18.01 -3.65
N GLU A 382 -23.79 -18.85 -3.29
CA GLU A 382 -22.85 -19.43 -4.25
C GLU A 382 -23.55 -20.42 -5.17
N PHE A 383 -23.30 -20.27 -6.46
CA PHE A 383 -23.99 -21.04 -7.50
C PHE A 383 -23.83 -22.56 -7.32
N GLU A 384 -22.63 -23.03 -7.02
CA GLU A 384 -22.36 -24.46 -6.85
C GLU A 384 -23.12 -25.06 -5.66
N ASP A 385 -23.29 -24.31 -4.57
CA ASP A 385 -24.07 -24.78 -3.42
C ASP A 385 -25.56 -24.89 -3.77
N VAL A 386 -26.08 -23.94 -4.56
CA VAL A 386 -27.48 -24.00 -5.06
C VAL A 386 -27.69 -25.16 -6.05
N LYS A 387 -26.70 -25.46 -6.88
CA LYS A 387 -26.74 -26.60 -7.79
C LYS A 387 -26.84 -27.92 -7.02
N VAL A 388 -26.12 -28.04 -5.91
CA VAL A 388 -26.23 -29.20 -5.00
C VAL A 388 -27.66 -29.29 -4.42
N ILE A 389 -28.25 -28.19 -3.97
CA ILE A 389 -29.63 -28.15 -3.48
C ILE A 389 -30.59 -28.64 -4.57
N ALA A 390 -30.52 -28.06 -5.78
CA ALA A 390 -31.36 -28.43 -6.89
C ALA A 390 -31.33 -29.93 -7.18
N SER A 391 -30.14 -30.52 -7.23
CA SER A 391 -29.93 -31.94 -7.48
C SER A 391 -30.43 -32.80 -6.32
N SER A 392 -30.23 -32.37 -5.06
CA SER A 392 -30.60 -33.16 -3.88
C SER A 392 -32.11 -33.28 -3.65
N ILE A 393 -32.87 -32.23 -3.98
CA ILE A 393 -34.35 -32.23 -3.79
C ILE A 393 -35.10 -32.38 -5.11
N GLY A 394 -34.40 -32.54 -6.25
CA GLY A 394 -35.03 -32.84 -7.54
C GLY A 394 -35.85 -31.70 -8.14
N ILE A 395 -35.43 -30.45 -7.92
CA ILE A 395 -36.12 -29.26 -8.45
C ILE A 395 -35.28 -28.52 -9.51
N PRO A 396 -35.91 -27.73 -10.39
CA PRO A 396 -35.16 -26.91 -11.34
C PRO A 396 -34.20 -25.93 -10.60
N LEU A 397 -32.99 -25.74 -11.18
CA LEU A 397 -31.99 -24.85 -10.61
C LEU A 397 -32.51 -23.42 -10.35
N LYS A 398 -33.36 -22.89 -11.24
CA LYS A 398 -33.99 -21.59 -11.06
C LYS A 398 -34.83 -21.54 -9.77
N THR A 399 -35.66 -22.57 -9.53
CA THR A 399 -36.49 -22.67 -8.32
C THR A 399 -35.62 -22.80 -7.07
N ALA A 400 -34.55 -23.61 -7.12
CA ALA A 400 -33.59 -23.73 -6.02
C ALA A 400 -32.92 -22.39 -5.71
N MET A 401 -32.56 -21.59 -6.73
CA MET A 401 -31.98 -20.25 -6.58
C MET A 401 -32.94 -19.28 -5.89
N GLU A 402 -34.21 -19.29 -6.28
CA GLU A 402 -35.26 -18.45 -5.68
C GLU A 402 -35.49 -18.81 -4.20
N LEU A 403 -35.59 -20.10 -3.88
CA LEU A 403 -35.72 -20.58 -2.49
C LEU A 403 -34.50 -20.24 -1.63
N ALA A 404 -33.31 -20.48 -2.13
CA ALA A 404 -32.08 -20.15 -1.42
C ALA A 404 -31.96 -18.64 -1.15
N ASN A 405 -32.24 -17.79 -2.14
CA ASN A 405 -32.23 -16.34 -1.97
C ASN A 405 -33.26 -15.87 -0.92
N ALA A 406 -34.48 -16.40 -0.96
CA ALA A 406 -35.50 -16.06 0.02
C ALA A 406 -35.10 -16.46 1.45
N ALA A 407 -34.63 -17.70 1.63
CA ALA A 407 -34.20 -18.22 2.92
C ALA A 407 -33.00 -17.44 3.48
N ILE A 408 -31.99 -17.11 2.66
CA ILE A 408 -30.84 -16.29 3.06
C ILE A 408 -31.31 -14.91 3.48
N THR A 409 -32.14 -14.25 2.68
CA THR A 409 -32.65 -12.91 2.97
C THR A 409 -33.41 -12.86 4.28
N GLN A 410 -34.27 -13.85 4.52
CA GLN A 410 -35.05 -13.95 5.76
C GLN A 410 -34.13 -14.15 6.98
N LYS A 411 -33.14 -15.05 6.89
CA LYS A 411 -32.21 -15.34 7.97
C LYS A 411 -31.31 -14.17 8.27
N VAL A 412 -30.76 -13.53 7.25
CA VAL A 412 -29.92 -12.33 7.38
C VAL A 412 -30.67 -11.18 8.02
N LYS A 413 -31.93 -10.93 7.65
CA LYS A 413 -32.79 -9.94 8.30
C LYS A 413 -33.03 -10.23 9.79
N ARG A 414 -33.12 -11.51 10.19
CA ARG A 414 -33.39 -11.90 11.55
C ARG A 414 -32.16 -11.81 12.45
N ASP A 415 -30.99 -12.20 11.93
CA ASP A 415 -29.78 -12.40 12.72
C ASP A 415 -28.84 -11.16 12.68
N TRP A 416 -29.09 -10.18 11.77
CA TRP A 416 -28.15 -9.09 11.49
C TRP A 416 -28.83 -7.68 11.37
N ASN A 417 -30.11 -7.57 11.67
CA ASN A 417 -30.82 -6.36 12.02
C ASN A 417 -31.07 -6.34 13.54
#